data_db8c4cd1918b84d7ce7baed9c9a94ecd
#
_entry.id   db8c4cd1918b84d7ce7baed9c9a94ecd
#
_cell.length_a   1.000
_cell.length_b   1.000
_cell.length_c   1.000
_cell.angle_alpha   90.00
_cell.angle_beta   90.00
_cell.angle_gamma   90.00
#
_symmetry.space_group_name_H-M   'P 1'
#
loop_
_entity.id
_entity.type
_entity.pdbx_description
1 polymer ?
#
loop_
_entity_poly.entity_id
_entity_poly.type
_entity_poly.pdbx_seq_one_letter_code
_entity_poly.pdbx_strand_id
1 'polypeptide(L)'
;LDELNIEITEERITGVYKMKDKFTLLANRESYDAKCVILALGAETVKPLPMERELLGKGVSYCATCDGMFYRDREIAVFCDNESMFEEVEYLAGIAKKVYLCAGFDVKTSVENVEILPSKSAGIIGEKKVEAVTLKDGRHIEVDGVFFLKQAVSADVLLFGLKTEN
;
A
#
# COMPACT_ATOMS: atom_id res chain seq x y z
N LEU A 1 4.29 -22.03 19.35
CA LEU A 1 3.39 -22.63 18.34
C LEU A 1 3.87 -24.03 17.97
N ASP A 2 5.18 -24.29 17.99
CA ASP A 2 5.76 -25.62 17.71
C ASP A 2 5.22 -26.71 18.64
N GLU A 3 4.94 -26.39 19.91
CA GLU A 3 4.33 -27.31 20.88
C GLU A 3 2.88 -27.73 20.55
N LEU A 4 2.19 -26.91 19.73
CA LEU A 4 0.80 -27.14 19.34
C LEU A 4 0.66 -27.80 17.96
N ASN A 5 1.77 -28.04 17.28
CA ASN A 5 1.82 -28.64 15.94
C ASN A 5 0.93 -27.88 14.91
N ILE A 6 0.90 -26.53 15.01
CA ILE A 6 0.14 -25.66 14.13
C ILE A 6 1.05 -25.22 12.98
N GLU A 7 0.64 -25.52 11.76
CA GLU A 7 1.32 -25.05 10.57
C GLU A 7 1.13 -23.52 10.41
N ILE A 8 2.23 -22.80 10.19
CA ILE A 8 2.23 -21.36 9.93
C ILE A 8 2.62 -21.15 8.47
N THR A 9 1.77 -20.45 7.74
CA THR A 9 2.08 -19.99 6.38
C THR A 9 2.48 -18.53 6.45
N GLU A 10 3.71 -18.21 6.05
CA GLU A 10 4.20 -16.84 5.97
C GLU A 10 3.87 -16.25 4.61
N GLU A 11 2.76 -15.51 4.55
CA GLU A 11 2.27 -14.85 3.34
C GLU A 11 1.73 -13.47 3.66
N ARG A 12 1.96 -12.51 2.77
CA ARG A 12 1.37 -11.19 2.87
C ARG A 12 -0.06 -11.20 2.33
N ILE A 13 -1.02 -11.00 3.22
CA ILE A 13 -2.43 -10.85 2.84
C ILE A 13 -2.67 -9.41 2.36
N THR A 14 -3.16 -9.27 1.13
CA THR A 14 -3.42 -8.00 0.47
C THR A 14 -4.90 -7.60 0.48
N GLY A 15 -5.79 -8.53 0.78
CA GLY A 15 -7.22 -8.26 0.91
C GLY A 15 -7.97 -9.41 1.54
N VAL A 16 -9.07 -9.09 2.23
CA VAL A 16 -10.00 -10.05 2.82
C VAL A 16 -11.41 -9.73 2.33
N TYR A 17 -12.02 -10.67 1.65
CA TYR A 17 -13.33 -10.50 1.02
C TYR A 17 -14.34 -11.43 1.69
N LYS A 18 -15.49 -10.87 2.10
CA LYS A 18 -16.58 -11.68 2.61
C LYS A 18 -17.42 -12.19 1.44
N MET A 19 -17.48 -13.51 1.30
CA MET A 19 -18.42 -14.21 0.44
C MET A 19 -19.68 -14.59 1.23
N LYS A 20 -20.63 -15.32 0.62
CA LYS A 20 -21.89 -15.71 1.30
C LYS A 20 -21.66 -16.45 2.62
N ASP A 21 -20.78 -17.45 2.61
CA ASP A 21 -20.59 -18.45 3.69
C ASP A 21 -19.13 -18.59 4.13
N LYS A 22 -18.23 -17.82 3.53
CA LYS A 22 -16.80 -17.87 3.81
C LYS A 22 -16.13 -16.52 3.63
N PHE A 23 -14.89 -16.42 4.07
CA PHE A 23 -13.97 -15.34 3.71
C PHE A 23 -12.94 -15.87 2.72
N THR A 24 -12.59 -15.07 1.73
CA THR A 24 -11.46 -15.33 0.84
C THR A 24 -10.37 -14.30 1.13
N LEU A 25 -9.19 -14.79 1.51
CA LEU A 25 -8.00 -13.99 1.75
C LEU A 25 -7.14 -14.04 0.49
N LEU A 26 -6.76 -12.88 -0.03
CA LEU A 26 -5.83 -12.78 -1.14
C LEU A 26 -4.42 -12.59 -0.62
N ALA A 27 -3.51 -13.43 -1.07
CA ALA A 27 -2.07 -13.27 -0.93
C ALA A 27 -1.45 -12.96 -2.30
N ASN A 28 -0.16 -12.62 -2.33
CA ASN A 28 0.51 -12.23 -3.57
C ASN A 28 0.48 -13.31 -4.66
N ARG A 29 0.43 -14.58 -4.29
CA ARG A 29 0.52 -15.72 -5.22
C ARG A 29 -0.65 -16.68 -5.13
N GLU A 30 -1.38 -16.66 -4.03
CA GLU A 30 -2.41 -17.63 -3.71
C GLU A 30 -3.63 -16.95 -3.09
N SER A 31 -4.72 -17.71 -2.95
CA SER A 31 -5.89 -17.30 -2.18
C SER A 31 -6.28 -18.40 -1.21
N TYR A 32 -6.73 -18.00 -0.03
CA TYR A 32 -7.12 -18.90 1.06
C TYR A 32 -8.58 -18.66 1.42
N ASP A 33 -9.33 -19.75 1.57
CA ASP A 33 -10.72 -19.70 2.02
C ASP A 33 -10.82 -20.10 3.50
N ALA A 34 -11.57 -19.33 4.28
CA ALA A 34 -11.79 -19.58 5.69
C ALA A 34 -13.24 -19.28 6.10
N LYS A 35 -13.78 -20.03 7.06
CA LYS A 35 -15.10 -19.75 7.67
C LYS A 35 -15.06 -18.56 8.61
N CYS A 36 -13.92 -18.36 9.27
CA CYS A 36 -13.67 -17.26 10.21
C CYS A 36 -12.27 -16.71 9.98
N VAL A 37 -12.08 -15.41 10.23
CA VAL A 37 -10.79 -14.74 10.17
C VAL A 37 -10.58 -14.00 11.48
N ILE A 38 -9.41 -14.17 12.08
CA ILE A 38 -8.96 -13.40 13.24
C ILE A 38 -7.87 -12.45 12.74
N LEU A 39 -8.09 -11.14 12.87
CA LEU A 39 -7.11 -10.13 12.52
C LEU A 39 -6.30 -9.76 13.75
N ALA A 40 -5.00 -10.00 13.69
CA ALA A 40 -4.04 -9.66 14.74
C ALA A 40 -2.92 -8.79 14.15
N LEU A 41 -3.28 -7.70 13.49
CA LEU A 41 -2.41 -6.87 12.64
C LEU A 41 -1.51 -5.90 13.43
N GLY A 42 -1.65 -5.85 14.76
CA GLY A 42 -1.03 -4.82 15.57
C GLY A 42 -1.75 -3.46 15.44
N ALA A 43 -1.15 -2.43 16.00
CA ALA A 43 -1.67 -1.07 15.93
C ALA A 43 -1.03 -0.31 14.76
N GLU A 44 -1.84 0.43 14.02
CA GLU A 44 -1.34 1.40 13.03
C GLU A 44 -0.60 2.52 13.78
N THR A 45 0.70 2.63 13.59
CA THR A 45 1.55 3.59 14.31
C THR A 45 1.60 4.97 13.67
N VAL A 46 1.19 5.07 12.40
CA VAL A 46 1.25 6.31 11.61
C VAL A 46 -0.15 6.73 11.21
N LYS A 47 -0.53 7.97 11.54
CA LYS A 47 -1.81 8.53 11.09
C LYS A 47 -1.84 8.60 9.56
N PRO A 48 -2.96 8.22 8.93
CA PRO A 48 -3.14 8.39 7.50
C PRO A 48 -2.96 9.86 7.08
N LEU A 49 -2.47 10.07 5.88
CA LEU A 49 -2.43 11.40 5.30
C LEU A 49 -3.84 11.90 4.98
N PRO A 50 -4.05 13.23 4.92
CA PRO A 50 -5.28 13.78 4.38
C PRO A 50 -5.60 13.18 3.01
N MET A 51 -6.85 12.79 2.80
CA MET A 51 -7.39 12.14 1.59
C MET A 51 -6.89 10.71 1.32
N GLU A 52 -6.03 10.13 2.15
CA GLU A 52 -5.49 8.77 1.95
C GLU A 52 -6.61 7.70 1.93
N ARG A 53 -7.55 7.79 2.86
CA ARG A 53 -8.66 6.83 2.96
C ARG A 53 -9.77 7.10 1.95
N GLU A 54 -10.10 8.34 1.71
CA GLU A 54 -11.16 8.78 0.80
C GLU A 54 -10.86 8.43 -0.67
N LEU A 55 -9.56 8.41 -1.01
CA LEU A 55 -9.07 8.09 -2.34
C LEU A 55 -8.55 6.64 -2.49
N LEU A 56 -8.73 5.78 -1.47
CA LEU A 56 -8.40 4.37 -1.57
C LEU A 56 -9.19 3.70 -2.72
N GLY A 57 -8.47 3.01 -3.62
CA GLY A 57 -9.04 2.45 -4.84
C GLY A 57 -9.40 3.49 -5.93
N LYS A 58 -9.11 4.77 -5.66
CA LYS A 58 -9.29 5.88 -6.61
C LYS A 58 -7.97 6.58 -6.92
N GLY A 59 -6.91 5.83 -6.93
CA GLY A 59 -5.54 6.31 -7.12
C GLY A 59 -4.64 6.06 -5.92
N VAL A 60 -5.16 5.81 -4.73
CA VAL A 60 -4.40 5.35 -3.56
C VAL A 60 -4.44 3.83 -3.49
N SER A 61 -3.29 3.21 -3.25
CA SER A 61 -3.13 1.76 -3.06
C SER A 61 -2.12 1.44 -1.95
N TYR A 62 -2.32 0.27 -1.31
CA TYR A 62 -1.39 -0.32 -0.34
C TYR A 62 -0.73 -1.61 -0.87
N CYS A 63 -1.00 -1.98 -2.12
CA CYS A 63 -0.51 -3.21 -2.72
C CYS A 63 0.13 -2.93 -4.09
N ALA A 64 1.45 -2.96 -4.16
CA ALA A 64 2.17 -2.75 -5.41
C ALA A 64 1.82 -3.80 -6.47
N THR A 65 1.81 -5.06 -6.08
CA THR A 65 1.57 -6.19 -6.99
C THR A 65 0.12 -6.30 -7.46
N CYS A 66 -0.85 -5.83 -6.64
CA CYS A 66 -2.26 -5.86 -7.00
C CYS A 66 -2.60 -4.78 -8.04
N ASP A 67 -2.13 -3.56 -7.79
CA ASP A 67 -2.61 -2.38 -8.52
C ASP A 67 -1.55 -1.76 -9.44
N GLY A 68 -0.28 -2.14 -9.31
CA GLY A 68 0.83 -1.52 -10.05
C GLY A 68 0.62 -1.52 -11.57
N MET A 69 0.04 -2.59 -12.11
CA MET A 69 -0.20 -2.69 -13.56
C MET A 69 -1.17 -1.66 -14.13
N PHE A 70 -2.05 -1.07 -13.30
CA PHE A 70 -2.94 0.03 -13.74
C PHE A 70 -2.19 1.34 -13.98
N TYR A 71 -0.94 1.43 -13.48
CA TYR A 71 -0.09 2.62 -13.59
C TYR A 71 1.07 2.44 -14.58
N ARG A 72 0.94 1.51 -15.53
CA ARG A 72 1.91 1.35 -16.61
C ARG A 72 2.06 2.66 -17.37
N ASP A 73 3.34 3.06 -17.56
CA ASP A 73 3.73 4.30 -18.26
C ASP A 73 3.17 5.60 -17.64
N ARG A 74 2.79 5.55 -16.35
CA ARG A 74 2.28 6.69 -15.58
C ARG A 74 3.27 7.17 -14.53
N GLU A 75 3.02 8.37 -14.01
CA GLU A 75 3.83 8.94 -12.92
C GLU A 75 3.12 8.68 -11.59
N ILE A 76 3.85 8.11 -10.63
CA ILE A 76 3.31 7.71 -9.34
C ILE A 76 4.18 8.20 -8.19
N ALA A 77 3.57 8.43 -7.02
CA ALA A 77 4.28 8.63 -5.77
C ALA A 77 4.26 7.34 -4.94
N VAL A 78 5.38 7.02 -4.31
CA VAL A 78 5.53 5.85 -3.44
C VAL A 78 6.04 6.31 -2.08
N PHE A 79 5.30 5.97 -1.03
CA PHE A 79 5.69 6.16 0.37
C PHE A 79 6.12 4.82 0.92
N CYS A 80 7.42 4.66 1.20
CA CYS A 80 8.01 3.43 1.69
C CYS A 80 8.70 3.69 3.03
N ASP A 81 8.10 3.17 4.12
CA ASP A 81 8.58 3.41 5.47
C ASP A 81 9.60 2.36 5.94
N ASN A 82 9.76 1.25 5.20
CA ASN A 82 10.62 0.15 5.60
C ASN A 82 11.47 -0.37 4.42
N GLU A 83 12.75 -0.51 4.65
CA GLU A 83 13.72 -1.02 3.67
C GLU A 83 13.35 -2.42 3.14
N SER A 84 12.76 -3.28 3.98
CA SER A 84 12.32 -4.62 3.56
C SER A 84 11.26 -4.63 2.46
N MET A 85 10.62 -3.49 2.19
CA MET A 85 9.62 -3.32 1.14
C MET A 85 10.16 -2.66 -0.12
N PHE A 86 11.48 -2.43 -0.19
CA PHE A 86 12.09 -1.73 -1.32
C PHE A 86 11.97 -2.51 -2.64
N GLU A 87 11.92 -3.83 -2.60
CA GLU A 87 11.64 -4.66 -3.79
C GLU A 87 10.30 -4.31 -4.46
N GLU A 88 9.30 -3.88 -3.68
CA GLU A 88 8.03 -3.41 -4.24
C GLU A 88 8.18 -2.03 -4.94
N VAL A 89 9.10 -1.18 -4.46
CA VAL A 89 9.44 0.08 -5.15
C VAL A 89 10.07 -0.22 -6.50
N GLU A 90 11.01 -1.15 -6.55
CA GLU A 90 11.67 -1.57 -7.80
C GLU A 90 10.68 -2.22 -8.77
N TYR A 91 9.76 -3.04 -8.26
CA TYR A 91 8.67 -3.60 -9.06
C TYR A 91 7.81 -2.50 -9.70
N LEU A 92 7.40 -1.49 -8.92
CA LEU A 92 6.62 -0.34 -9.42
C LEU A 92 7.44 0.48 -10.43
N ALA A 93 8.73 0.68 -10.18
CA ALA A 93 9.61 1.38 -11.10
C ALA A 93 9.76 0.66 -12.45
N GLY A 94 9.72 -0.68 -12.46
CA GLY A 94 9.70 -1.48 -13.68
C GLY A 94 8.41 -1.35 -14.52
N ILE A 95 7.36 -0.76 -13.95
CA ILE A 95 6.05 -0.60 -14.60
C ILE A 95 5.76 0.86 -14.94
N ALA A 96 6.00 1.77 -14.00
CA ALA A 96 5.68 3.18 -14.10
C ALA A 96 6.67 3.93 -15.00
N LYS A 97 6.23 5.01 -15.60
CA LYS A 97 7.09 5.95 -16.32
C LYS A 97 8.06 6.65 -15.36
N LYS A 98 7.57 7.06 -14.19
CA LYS A 98 8.35 7.74 -13.15
C LYS A 98 7.79 7.43 -11.77
N VAL A 99 8.69 7.22 -10.82
CA VAL A 99 8.38 7.01 -9.41
C VAL A 99 8.99 8.14 -8.58
N TYR A 100 8.16 8.86 -7.86
CA TYR A 100 8.55 9.83 -6.83
C TYR A 100 8.55 9.14 -5.48
N LEU A 101 9.74 8.84 -4.95
CA LEU A 101 9.91 8.05 -3.73
C LEU A 101 10.10 8.92 -2.50
N CYS A 102 9.20 8.79 -1.53
CA CYS A 102 9.36 9.27 -0.17
C CYS A 102 9.72 8.08 0.73
N ALA A 103 10.99 7.93 1.06
CA ALA A 103 11.45 6.85 1.93
C ALA A 103 11.63 7.30 3.38
N GLY A 104 11.37 6.39 4.32
CA GLY A 104 11.65 6.57 5.75
C GLY A 104 13.08 6.19 6.16
N PHE A 105 13.92 5.78 5.21
CA PHE A 105 15.28 5.27 5.38
C PHE A 105 16.20 5.79 4.27
N ASP A 106 17.53 5.59 4.43
CA ASP A 106 18.50 5.99 3.41
C ASP A 106 18.42 5.06 2.19
N VAL A 107 18.02 5.61 1.06
CA VAL A 107 17.88 4.88 -0.19
C VAL A 107 19.11 5.10 -1.06
N LYS A 108 19.70 4.00 -1.52
CA LYS A 108 20.68 3.98 -2.60
C LYS A 108 20.09 3.19 -3.75
N THR A 109 19.61 3.87 -4.77
CA THR A 109 19.08 3.22 -5.96
C THR A 109 19.81 3.71 -7.21
N SER A 110 20.02 2.80 -8.16
CA SER A 110 20.52 3.10 -9.50
C SER A 110 19.40 3.08 -10.55
N VAL A 111 18.16 2.97 -10.12
CA VAL A 111 17.01 2.92 -11.04
C VAL A 111 16.71 4.33 -11.55
N GLU A 112 16.91 4.54 -12.85
CA GLU A 112 16.91 5.87 -13.49
C GLU A 112 15.61 6.64 -13.36
N ASN A 113 14.47 5.94 -13.35
CA ASN A 113 13.15 6.56 -13.26
C ASN A 113 12.62 6.72 -11.82
N VAL A 114 13.47 6.50 -10.80
CA VAL A 114 13.14 6.76 -9.39
C VAL A 114 13.79 8.07 -8.94
N GLU A 115 12.94 9.04 -8.60
CA GLU A 115 13.35 10.30 -7.98
C GLU A 115 13.09 10.26 -6.48
N ILE A 116 14.17 10.33 -5.67
CA ILE A 116 14.04 10.37 -4.21
C ILE A 116 13.66 11.78 -3.78
N LEU A 117 12.53 11.90 -3.10
CA LEU A 117 12.06 13.18 -2.57
C LEU A 117 12.67 13.45 -1.20
N PRO A 118 13.27 14.62 -0.99
CA PRO A 118 13.94 14.98 0.26
C PRO A 118 12.95 15.33 1.38
N SER A 119 11.68 15.47 1.06
CA SER A 119 10.65 15.92 1.99
C SER A 119 9.52 14.89 2.09
N LYS A 120 9.01 14.73 3.31
CA LYS A 120 7.83 13.89 3.57
C LYS A 120 6.57 14.51 2.95
N SER A 121 5.60 13.68 2.58
CA SER A 121 4.29 14.15 2.18
C SER A 121 3.56 14.88 3.31
N ALA A 122 2.77 15.88 2.94
CA ALA A 122 1.82 16.58 3.80
C ALA A 122 0.36 16.18 3.50
N GLY A 123 0.08 15.65 2.31
CA GLY A 123 -1.26 15.22 1.93
C GLY A 123 -1.35 14.76 0.47
N ILE A 124 -2.53 14.31 0.13
CA ILE A 124 -2.90 13.92 -1.24
C ILE A 124 -3.93 14.92 -1.74
N ILE A 125 -3.82 15.31 -3.00
CA ILE A 125 -4.76 16.19 -3.68
C ILE A 125 -5.54 15.35 -4.69
N GLY A 126 -6.86 15.55 -4.70
CA GLY A 126 -7.77 14.95 -5.64
C GLY A 126 -9.20 14.97 -5.10
N GLU A 127 -10.18 15.08 -5.98
CA GLU A 127 -11.61 15.04 -5.61
C GLU A 127 -12.21 13.68 -5.92
N LYS A 128 -12.14 13.22 -7.16
CA LYS A 128 -12.67 11.92 -7.62
C LYS A 128 -11.61 10.83 -7.69
N LYS A 129 -10.38 11.23 -7.89
CA LYS A 129 -9.20 10.38 -7.96
C LYS A 129 -7.98 11.18 -7.50
N VAL A 130 -6.85 10.50 -7.32
CA VAL A 130 -5.56 11.16 -7.08
C VAL A 130 -5.20 12.06 -8.28
N GLU A 131 -4.72 13.25 -7.98
CA GLU A 131 -4.23 14.24 -8.96
C GLU A 131 -2.81 14.69 -8.63
N ALA A 132 -2.48 14.85 -7.36
CA ALA A 132 -1.16 15.25 -6.91
C ALA A 132 -0.87 14.83 -5.46
N VAL A 133 0.38 14.95 -5.06
CA VAL A 133 0.81 14.91 -3.66
C VAL A 133 1.40 16.26 -3.25
N THR A 134 1.14 16.67 -2.01
CA THR A 134 1.75 17.85 -1.41
C THR A 134 2.87 17.41 -0.48
N LEU A 135 4.02 18.03 -0.58
CA LEU A 135 5.15 17.81 0.31
C LEU A 135 5.15 18.83 1.46
N LYS A 136 5.82 18.50 2.56
CA LYS A 136 5.92 19.41 3.73
C LYS A 136 6.69 20.70 3.44
N ASP A 137 7.51 20.72 2.40
CA ASP A 137 8.21 21.91 1.92
C ASP A 137 7.34 22.81 1.00
N GLY A 138 6.07 22.44 0.81
CA GLY A 138 5.10 23.19 0.03
C GLY A 138 5.05 22.85 -1.47
N ARG A 139 5.92 21.96 -1.96
CA ARG A 139 5.87 21.52 -3.35
C ARG A 139 4.65 20.63 -3.60
N HIS A 140 4.11 20.77 -4.81
CA HIS A 140 3.08 19.90 -5.35
C HIS A 140 3.68 19.10 -6.50
N ILE A 141 3.40 17.80 -6.52
CA ILE A 141 3.88 16.88 -7.56
C ILE A 141 2.65 16.20 -8.15
N GLU A 142 2.38 16.47 -9.42
CA GLU A 142 1.30 15.80 -10.16
C GLU A 142 1.62 14.32 -10.33
N VAL A 143 0.66 13.46 -9.98
CA VAL A 143 0.80 11.99 -10.08
C VAL A 143 -0.55 11.36 -10.41
N ASP A 144 -0.50 10.24 -11.12
CA ASP A 144 -1.70 9.45 -11.45
C ASP A 144 -2.11 8.52 -10.30
N GLY A 145 -1.18 8.19 -9.39
CA GLY A 145 -1.43 7.31 -8.27
C GLY A 145 -0.43 7.46 -7.13
N VAL A 146 -0.82 6.94 -5.97
CA VAL A 146 -0.05 6.96 -4.73
C VAL A 146 -0.03 5.57 -4.12
N PHE A 147 1.14 5.05 -3.83
CA PHE A 147 1.33 3.77 -3.17
C PHE A 147 1.92 3.96 -1.77
N PHE A 148 1.27 3.35 -0.78
CA PHE A 148 1.78 3.29 0.58
C PHE A 148 2.29 1.88 0.88
N LEU A 149 3.59 1.73 0.87
CA LEU A 149 4.27 0.48 1.23
C LEU A 149 4.56 0.50 2.73
N LYS A 150 3.57 0.06 3.51
CA LYS A 150 3.60 0.03 4.97
C LYS A 150 3.65 -1.41 5.47
N GLN A 151 4.36 -1.63 6.56
CA GLN A 151 4.48 -2.96 7.17
C GLN A 151 3.19 -3.39 7.87
N ALA A 152 2.46 -2.44 8.45
CA ALA A 152 1.16 -2.66 9.07
C ALA A 152 0.08 -1.87 8.32
N VAL A 153 -0.99 -2.56 7.96
CA VAL A 153 -2.17 -1.98 7.30
C VAL A 153 -3.34 -2.12 8.26
N SER A 154 -4.15 -1.06 8.39
CA SER A 154 -5.31 -1.10 9.27
C SER A 154 -6.38 -2.10 8.77
N ALA A 155 -7.18 -2.64 9.69
CA ALA A 155 -8.19 -3.64 9.39
C ALA A 155 -9.21 -3.18 8.35
N ASP A 156 -9.60 -1.91 8.36
CA ASP A 156 -10.54 -1.31 7.41
C ASP A 156 -10.01 -1.24 5.97
N VAL A 157 -8.70 -1.20 5.80
CA VAL A 157 -8.05 -1.27 4.47
C VAL A 157 -8.09 -2.70 3.91
N LEU A 158 -7.86 -3.71 4.76
CA LEU A 158 -7.89 -5.11 4.33
C LEU A 158 -9.31 -5.65 4.15
N LEU A 159 -10.27 -5.14 4.91
CA LEU A 159 -11.65 -5.61 4.93
C LEU A 159 -12.54 -4.81 3.98
N PHE A 160 -12.38 -5.00 2.69
CA PHE A 160 -13.17 -4.32 1.67
C PHE A 160 -14.68 -4.52 1.90
N GLY A 161 -15.40 -3.42 2.17
CA GLY A 161 -16.87 -3.40 2.27
C GLY A 161 -17.44 -4.00 3.55
N LEU A 162 -16.63 -4.36 4.53
CA LEU A 162 -17.10 -4.77 5.85
C LEU A 162 -17.22 -3.55 6.79
N LYS A 163 -18.36 -3.42 7.44
CA LYS A 163 -18.51 -2.47 8.55
C LYS A 163 -17.86 -3.08 9.78
N THR A 164 -16.86 -2.41 10.33
CA THR A 164 -16.30 -2.73 11.66
C THR A 164 -17.09 -1.98 12.71
N GLU A 165 -17.52 -2.67 13.78
CA GLU A 165 -18.03 -2.03 14.99
C GLU A 165 -16.82 -1.70 15.88
N ASN A 166 -16.72 -0.43 16.30
CA ASN A 166 -15.69 0.03 17.25
C ASN A 166 -16.13 -0.27 18.69
#